data_c5755ea04de4f6dab4c1758a5271e3ff
#
_entry.id   c5755ea04de4f6dab4c1758a5271e3ff
#
_cell.length_a   1.000
_cell.length_b   1.000
_cell.length_c   1.000
_cell.angle_alpha   90.00
_cell.angle_beta   90.00
_cell.angle_gamma   90.00
#
_symmetry.space_group_name_H-M   'P 1'
#
loop_
_entity.id
_entity.type
_entity.pdbx_description
1 polymer ?
#
loop_
_entity_poly.entity_id
_entity_poly.type
_entity_poly.pdbx_seq_one_letter_code
_entity_poly.pdbx_strand_id
1 'polypeptide(L)'
;TMSLINRLGLLGRKVGMMRLFTDDGDAVPVTVVDVSNNRVTQIKTIENDGYVAMQVTFGSRKASRVTKPAAGHLAKAGVEAGEIIQEFRVTAEAAAQYAPGAVVPVSAVFAVGQTVDVQGTSIGKGFTGTITRHNFKSQRASHGNSRSHNVPGSISMAQDPGRVFPGKRMSGQMGNVTKSIQNLDVIRIDEARQLLLIKGAIPGSKGGFVTVRHAIKTKSAASIAAAAAALAAKGVK
;
A
#
# COMPACT_ATOMS: atom_id res chain seq x y z
N THR A 1 3.20 -4.99 23.00
CA THR A 1 2.26 -5.11 21.86
C THR A 1 2.00 -3.71 21.35
N MET A 2 2.70 -3.29 20.28
CA MET A 2 2.37 -2.04 19.62
C MET A 2 0.95 -2.16 19.06
N SER A 3 0.06 -1.34 19.57
CA SER A 3 -1.36 -1.34 19.23
C SER A 3 -1.53 -1.02 17.74
N LEU A 4 -2.25 -1.89 17.00
CA LEU A 4 -2.74 -1.61 15.66
C LEU A 4 -3.82 -0.50 15.66
N ILE A 5 -4.15 -0.01 16.84
CA ILE A 5 -5.11 1.05 17.11
C ILE A 5 -4.43 2.40 16.89
N ASN A 6 -5.12 3.32 16.26
CA ASN A 6 -4.67 4.67 15.92
C ASN A 6 -3.65 4.74 14.77
N ARG A 7 -4.00 4.11 13.65
CA ARG A 7 -3.23 4.19 12.41
C ARG A 7 -4.10 4.76 11.29
N LEU A 8 -4.41 6.04 11.44
CA LEU A 8 -5.04 6.77 10.35
C LEU A 8 -4.12 6.68 9.13
N GLY A 9 -4.69 6.48 7.98
CA GLY A 9 -4.00 6.42 6.72
C GLY A 9 -4.80 7.10 5.63
N LEU A 10 -4.20 7.25 4.48
CA LEU A 10 -4.84 7.78 3.28
C LEU A 10 -4.83 6.73 2.17
N LEU A 11 -5.88 6.78 1.38
CA LEU A 11 -5.96 6.06 0.12
C LEU A 11 -5.33 6.92 -0.97
N GLY A 12 -4.65 6.29 -1.91
CA GLY A 12 -4.03 7.04 -3.00
C GLY A 12 -3.89 6.22 -4.26
N ARG A 13 -3.49 6.92 -5.31
CA ARG A 13 -3.19 6.33 -6.62
C ARG A 13 -1.72 6.56 -6.94
N LYS A 14 -1.03 5.51 -7.32
CA LYS A 14 0.35 5.59 -7.78
C LYS A 14 0.41 6.32 -9.13
N VAL A 15 0.96 7.52 -9.15
CA VAL A 15 1.11 8.30 -10.38
C VAL A 15 2.28 7.79 -11.21
N GLY A 16 3.42 7.52 -10.54
CA GLY A 16 4.64 7.06 -11.20
C GLY A 16 5.84 7.16 -10.27
N MET A 17 7.02 7.06 -10.86
CA MET A 17 8.29 7.28 -10.16
C MET A 17 9.08 8.39 -10.84
N MET A 18 9.82 9.13 -10.03
CA MET A 18 10.76 10.16 -10.49
C MET A 18 12.02 10.15 -9.63
N ARG A 19 13.00 10.94 -10.00
CA ARG A 19 14.19 11.23 -9.20
C ARG A 19 14.11 12.66 -8.71
N LEU A 20 14.42 12.85 -7.44
CA LEU A 20 14.70 14.16 -6.87
C LEU A 20 16.20 14.27 -6.69
N PHE A 21 16.74 15.43 -7.00
CA PHE A 21 18.14 15.71 -6.78
C PHE A 21 18.27 16.56 -5.52
N THR A 22 19.25 16.21 -4.69
CA THR A 22 19.63 17.01 -3.52
C THR A 22 20.69 18.03 -3.92
N ASP A 23 20.87 19.07 -3.12
CA ASP A 23 21.93 20.05 -3.36
C ASP A 23 23.33 19.42 -3.22
N ASP A 24 23.44 18.32 -2.48
CA ASP A 24 24.66 17.49 -2.36
C ASP A 24 24.98 16.68 -3.63
N GLY A 25 24.11 16.71 -4.64
CA GLY A 25 24.25 15.92 -5.88
C GLY A 25 23.69 14.50 -5.84
N ASP A 26 23.11 14.08 -4.72
CA ASP A 26 22.49 12.76 -4.61
C ASP A 26 21.18 12.66 -5.41
N ALA A 27 20.99 11.55 -6.13
CA ALA A 27 19.75 11.25 -6.84
C ALA A 27 18.86 10.31 -5.99
N VAL A 28 17.79 10.84 -5.43
CA VAL A 28 16.85 10.09 -4.60
C VAL A 28 15.68 9.59 -5.45
N PRO A 29 15.49 8.27 -5.63
CA PRO A 29 14.32 7.74 -6.31
C PRO A 29 13.09 7.88 -5.43
N VAL A 30 12.01 8.44 -5.98
CA VAL A 30 10.75 8.61 -5.26
C VAL A 30 9.58 8.11 -6.09
N THR A 31 8.58 7.58 -5.41
CA THR A 31 7.27 7.31 -5.98
C THR A 31 6.32 8.43 -5.61
N VAL A 32 5.62 8.95 -6.61
CA VAL A 32 4.58 9.96 -6.44
C VAL A 32 3.23 9.26 -6.27
N VAL A 33 2.57 9.57 -5.18
CA VAL A 33 1.24 9.07 -4.84
C VAL A 33 0.28 10.25 -4.77
N ASP A 34 -0.77 10.22 -5.56
CA ASP A 34 -1.89 11.14 -5.47
C ASP A 34 -2.82 10.67 -4.34
N VAL A 35 -2.97 11.50 -3.33
CA VAL A 35 -3.86 11.28 -2.17
C VAL A 35 -4.95 12.34 -2.07
N SER A 36 -5.20 13.06 -3.16
CA SER A 36 -6.27 14.04 -3.26
C SER A 36 -7.63 13.40 -2.99
N ASN A 37 -8.59 14.20 -2.51
CA ASN A 37 -9.99 13.77 -2.46
C ASN A 37 -10.26 12.55 -1.56
N ASN A 38 -9.53 12.40 -0.44
CA ASN A 38 -9.88 11.47 0.62
C ASN A 38 -11.01 12.07 1.46
N ARG A 39 -12.17 11.40 1.50
CA ARG A 39 -13.39 11.89 2.18
C ARG A 39 -13.87 10.87 3.19
N VAL A 40 -14.29 11.35 4.36
CA VAL A 40 -14.86 10.49 5.41
C VAL A 40 -16.30 10.14 5.02
N THR A 41 -16.60 8.85 4.92
CA THR A 41 -17.93 8.36 4.61
C THR A 41 -18.71 7.95 5.85
N GLN A 42 -18.04 7.41 6.85
CA GLN A 42 -18.67 6.96 8.08
C GLN A 42 -17.65 6.95 9.21
N ILE A 43 -18.10 7.30 10.40
CA ILE A 43 -17.38 7.08 11.65
C ILE A 43 -18.07 5.93 12.37
N LYS A 44 -17.31 4.88 12.68
CA LYS A 44 -17.79 3.71 13.43
C LYS A 44 -17.52 3.91 14.90
N THR A 45 -18.53 3.58 15.72
CA THR A 45 -18.50 3.71 17.17
C THR A 45 -18.64 2.35 17.85
N ILE A 46 -18.19 2.26 19.09
CA ILE A 46 -18.30 1.01 19.87
C ILE A 46 -19.77 0.60 20.05
N GLU A 47 -20.66 1.57 20.24
CA GLU A 47 -22.09 1.32 20.50
C GLU A 47 -22.80 0.64 19.33
N ASN A 48 -22.52 1.08 18.11
CA ASN A 48 -23.19 0.58 16.89
C ASN A 48 -22.44 -0.55 16.22
N ASP A 49 -21.12 -0.46 16.15
CA ASP A 49 -20.28 -1.33 15.30
C ASP A 49 -19.35 -2.24 16.14
N GLY A 50 -19.26 -2.04 17.45
CA GLY A 50 -18.38 -2.78 18.35
C GLY A 50 -16.90 -2.37 18.29
N TYR A 51 -16.55 -1.38 17.48
CA TYR A 51 -15.18 -0.86 17.39
C TYR A 51 -15.16 0.58 16.84
N VAL A 52 -14.05 1.29 17.08
CA VAL A 52 -13.86 2.64 16.54
C VAL A 52 -13.03 2.58 15.27
N ALA A 53 -13.57 3.16 14.19
CA ALA A 53 -12.88 3.30 12.92
C ALA A 53 -13.42 4.49 12.13
N MET A 54 -12.59 5.00 11.24
CA MET A 54 -12.97 5.99 10.26
C MET A 54 -12.96 5.34 8.87
N GLN A 55 -14.11 5.35 8.20
CA GLN A 55 -14.24 4.89 6.82
C GLN A 55 -13.97 6.04 5.87
N VAL A 56 -13.04 5.84 4.95
CA VAL A 56 -12.62 6.86 3.98
C VAL A 56 -12.82 6.34 2.57
N THR A 57 -13.28 7.20 1.68
CA THR A 57 -13.37 6.95 0.24
C THR A 57 -12.38 7.82 -0.52
N PHE A 58 -11.85 7.30 -1.63
CA PHE A 58 -10.90 7.97 -2.50
C PHE A 58 -11.30 7.88 -3.97
N GLY A 59 -10.97 8.92 -4.71
CA GLY A 59 -11.20 9.00 -6.14
C GLY A 59 -12.63 9.42 -6.49
N SER A 60 -13.00 9.29 -7.76
CA SER A 60 -14.33 9.63 -8.28
C SER A 60 -14.84 8.53 -9.20
N ARG A 61 -16.06 8.06 -8.97
CA ARG A 61 -16.71 7.03 -9.77
C ARG A 61 -17.99 7.58 -10.39
N LYS A 62 -18.17 7.34 -11.68
CA LYS A 62 -19.41 7.76 -12.39
C LYS A 62 -20.64 7.18 -11.68
N ALA A 63 -21.66 8.01 -11.46
CA ALA A 63 -22.90 7.63 -10.77
C ALA A 63 -23.58 6.40 -11.40
N SER A 64 -23.55 6.27 -12.73
CA SER A 64 -24.10 5.12 -13.45
C SER A 64 -23.42 3.77 -13.13
N ARG A 65 -22.21 3.80 -12.54
CA ARG A 65 -21.46 2.59 -12.14
C ARG A 65 -21.56 2.29 -10.65
N VAL A 66 -22.35 3.07 -9.91
CA VAL A 66 -22.55 2.89 -8.47
C VAL A 66 -23.82 2.10 -8.25
N THR A 67 -23.77 1.03 -7.46
CA THR A 67 -24.94 0.25 -7.11
C THR A 67 -25.84 1.03 -6.14
N LYS A 68 -27.16 0.81 -6.18
CA LYS A 68 -28.13 1.49 -5.31
C LYS A 68 -27.77 1.41 -3.80
N PRO A 69 -27.35 0.26 -3.23
CA PRO A 69 -26.93 0.19 -1.82
C PRO A 69 -25.74 1.09 -1.51
N ALA A 70 -24.73 1.09 -2.39
CA ALA A 70 -23.54 1.94 -2.21
C ALA A 70 -23.88 3.43 -2.34
N ALA A 71 -24.76 3.80 -3.28
CA ALA A 71 -25.25 5.16 -3.42
C ALA A 71 -25.99 5.63 -2.16
N GLY A 72 -26.85 4.80 -1.59
CA GLY A 72 -27.55 5.09 -0.34
C GLY A 72 -26.61 5.24 0.85
N HIS A 73 -25.54 4.43 0.93
CA HIS A 73 -24.53 4.55 1.97
C HIS A 73 -23.77 5.89 1.89
N LEU A 74 -23.35 6.28 0.70
CA LEU A 74 -22.62 7.52 0.46
C LEU A 74 -23.50 8.77 0.61
N ALA A 75 -24.77 8.65 0.23
CA ALA A 75 -25.75 9.73 0.40
C ALA A 75 -25.98 10.12 1.87
N LYS A 76 -25.89 9.17 2.83
CA LYS A 76 -25.97 9.46 4.26
C LYS A 76 -24.85 10.41 4.73
N ALA A 77 -23.68 10.34 4.09
CA ALA A 77 -22.54 11.21 4.39
C ALA A 77 -22.52 12.47 3.51
N GLY A 78 -23.39 12.58 2.50
CA GLY A 78 -23.38 13.66 1.53
C GLY A 78 -22.14 13.66 0.63
N VAL A 79 -21.56 12.50 0.36
CA VAL A 79 -20.26 12.37 -0.33
C VAL A 79 -20.45 11.75 -1.71
N GLU A 80 -19.71 12.27 -2.69
CA GLU A 80 -19.63 11.65 -4.01
C GLU A 80 -18.99 10.26 -3.94
N ALA A 81 -19.42 9.37 -4.82
CA ALA A 81 -18.89 8.02 -4.88
C ALA A 81 -17.41 8.00 -5.28
N GLY A 82 -16.59 7.41 -4.43
CA GLY A 82 -15.20 7.10 -4.75
C GLY A 82 -15.05 5.73 -5.43
N GLU A 83 -13.84 5.47 -5.88
CA GLU A 83 -13.48 4.19 -6.50
C GLU A 83 -13.15 3.11 -5.48
N ILE A 84 -12.60 3.51 -4.32
CA ILE A 84 -12.25 2.65 -3.20
C ILE A 84 -12.80 3.21 -1.91
N ILE A 85 -13.24 2.30 -1.04
CA ILE A 85 -13.64 2.59 0.33
C ILE A 85 -12.82 1.68 1.25
N GLN A 86 -12.23 2.24 2.30
CA GLN A 86 -11.47 1.48 3.29
C GLN A 86 -11.64 2.07 4.69
N GLU A 87 -11.52 1.22 5.70
CA GLU A 87 -11.57 1.61 7.10
C GLU A 87 -10.18 1.66 7.72
N PHE A 88 -9.99 2.66 8.54
CA PHE A 88 -8.81 2.82 9.38
C PHE A 88 -9.24 2.80 10.85
N ARG A 89 -8.69 1.87 11.62
CA ARG A 89 -8.91 1.85 13.06
C ARG A 89 -8.16 3.01 13.70
N VAL A 90 -8.89 3.80 14.47
CA VAL A 90 -8.39 5.01 15.13
C VAL A 90 -8.90 5.05 16.58
N THR A 91 -8.32 5.91 17.40
CA THR A 91 -8.87 6.18 18.73
C THR A 91 -10.14 7.03 18.62
N ALA A 92 -10.99 6.98 19.64
CA ALA A 92 -12.22 7.78 19.67
C ALA A 92 -11.93 9.29 19.56
N GLU A 93 -10.85 9.75 20.19
CA GLU A 93 -10.38 11.15 20.14
C GLU A 93 -9.99 11.57 18.72
N ALA A 94 -9.26 10.72 18.00
CA ALA A 94 -8.88 10.98 16.62
C ALA A 94 -10.08 10.94 15.67
N ALA A 95 -11.05 10.06 15.92
CA ALA A 95 -12.28 9.99 15.15
C ALA A 95 -13.17 11.23 15.35
N ALA A 96 -13.20 11.79 16.56
CA ALA A 96 -13.99 12.97 16.89
C ALA A 96 -13.53 14.26 16.18
N GLN A 97 -12.29 14.29 15.67
CA GLN A 97 -11.77 15.43 14.91
C GLN A 97 -12.38 15.56 13.51
N TYR A 98 -13.03 14.53 13.02
CA TYR A 98 -13.60 14.49 11.68
C TYR A 98 -15.11 14.27 11.73
N ALA A 99 -15.81 14.89 10.79
CA ALA A 99 -17.23 14.65 10.57
C ALA A 99 -17.42 13.82 9.28
N PRO A 100 -18.51 13.05 9.14
CA PRO A 100 -18.91 12.49 7.85
C PRO A 100 -18.99 13.60 6.78
N GLY A 101 -18.45 13.34 5.59
CA GLY A 101 -18.34 14.33 4.53
C GLY A 101 -17.05 15.15 4.53
N ALA A 102 -16.30 15.21 5.61
CA ALA A 102 -15.06 15.96 5.70
C ALA A 102 -13.98 15.39 4.77
N VAL A 103 -13.20 16.30 4.16
CA VAL A 103 -12.00 15.94 3.38
C VAL A 103 -10.82 15.85 4.34
N VAL A 104 -10.01 14.80 4.19
CA VAL A 104 -8.81 14.57 5.00
C VAL A 104 -7.59 15.03 4.19
N PRO A 105 -6.98 16.19 4.50
CA PRO A 105 -5.81 16.66 3.78
C PRO A 105 -4.56 15.85 4.14
N VAL A 106 -3.61 15.77 3.22
CA VAL A 106 -2.36 14.99 3.41
C VAL A 106 -1.53 15.50 4.59
N SER A 107 -1.48 16.81 4.80
CA SER A 107 -0.71 17.45 5.88
C SER A 107 -1.28 17.18 7.28
N ALA A 108 -2.57 16.85 7.40
CA ALA A 108 -3.14 16.46 8.68
C ALA A 108 -2.73 15.05 9.13
N VAL A 109 -2.30 14.18 8.18
CA VAL A 109 -1.98 12.79 8.47
C VAL A 109 -0.49 12.53 8.41
N PHE A 110 0.23 13.11 7.46
CA PHE A 110 1.65 12.81 7.23
C PHE A 110 2.52 14.05 7.33
N ALA A 111 3.75 13.84 7.81
CA ALA A 111 4.80 14.86 7.89
C ALA A 111 6.03 14.43 7.07
N VAL A 112 6.80 15.41 6.59
CA VAL A 112 8.08 15.18 5.92
C VAL A 112 9.06 14.53 6.90
N GLY A 113 9.87 13.57 6.43
CA GLY A 113 10.80 12.79 7.26
C GLY A 113 10.16 11.64 8.04
N GLN A 114 8.84 11.54 8.03
CA GLN A 114 8.11 10.45 8.68
C GLN A 114 8.27 9.14 7.91
N THR A 115 8.24 8.01 8.63
CA THR A 115 8.18 6.68 8.02
C THR A 115 6.74 6.20 7.87
N VAL A 116 6.47 5.60 6.71
CA VAL A 116 5.16 5.09 6.34
C VAL A 116 5.24 3.64 5.85
N ASP A 117 4.13 2.92 6.01
CA ASP A 117 3.91 1.61 5.42
C ASP A 117 2.93 1.76 4.26
N VAL A 118 3.30 1.20 3.12
CA VAL A 118 2.47 1.28 1.90
C VAL A 118 2.00 -0.12 1.51
N GLN A 119 0.70 -0.27 1.38
CA GLN A 119 0.04 -1.49 0.94
C GLN A 119 -0.60 -1.28 -0.44
N GLY A 120 -0.45 -2.25 -1.32
CA GLY A 120 -1.07 -2.23 -2.64
C GLY A 120 -1.08 -3.61 -3.29
N THR A 121 -1.82 -3.74 -4.38
CA THR A 121 -1.86 -4.98 -5.16
C THR A 121 -0.68 -5.03 -6.11
N SER A 122 0.15 -6.07 -6.00
CA SER A 122 1.31 -6.27 -6.84
C SER A 122 0.93 -6.55 -8.29
N ILE A 123 1.82 -6.23 -9.24
CA ILE A 123 1.61 -6.50 -10.66
C ILE A 123 1.47 -8.01 -10.86
N GLY A 124 0.39 -8.43 -11.53
CA GLY A 124 0.15 -9.83 -11.86
C GLY A 124 1.13 -10.33 -12.93
N LYS A 125 1.62 -11.55 -12.76
CA LYS A 125 2.52 -12.24 -13.71
C LYS A 125 1.89 -13.50 -14.30
N GLY A 126 0.62 -13.74 -14.03
CA GLY A 126 -0.12 -14.91 -14.48
C GLY A 126 0.36 -16.22 -13.88
N PHE A 127 0.09 -17.32 -14.55
CA PHE A 127 0.59 -18.63 -14.15
C PHE A 127 2.09 -18.73 -14.43
N THR A 128 2.87 -19.01 -13.42
CA THR A 128 4.34 -18.93 -13.47
C THR A 128 4.95 -20.23 -12.99
N GLY A 129 5.99 -20.69 -13.69
CA GLY A 129 6.73 -21.89 -13.34
C GLY A 129 7.53 -21.73 -12.04
N THR A 130 7.96 -22.84 -11.49
CA THR A 130 8.67 -22.92 -10.19
C THR A 130 9.99 -22.16 -10.18
N ILE A 131 10.68 -22.09 -11.31
CA ILE A 131 11.95 -21.36 -11.44
C ILE A 131 11.73 -19.87 -11.13
N THR A 132 10.80 -19.25 -11.84
CA THR A 132 10.51 -17.81 -11.66
C THR A 132 9.78 -17.54 -10.36
N ARG A 133 8.84 -18.42 -9.96
CA ARG A 133 7.98 -18.19 -8.78
C ARG A 133 8.71 -18.40 -7.47
N HIS A 134 9.63 -19.39 -7.41
CA HIS A 134 10.27 -19.84 -6.19
C HIS A 134 11.79 -19.86 -6.24
N ASN A 135 12.40 -19.35 -7.33
CA ASN A 135 13.84 -19.34 -7.57
C ASN A 135 14.48 -20.73 -7.56
N PHE A 136 13.81 -21.73 -8.14
CA PHE A 136 14.39 -23.03 -8.36
C PHE A 136 15.44 -22.96 -9.45
N LYS A 137 16.46 -23.81 -9.38
CA LYS A 137 17.46 -23.96 -10.44
C LYS A 137 16.84 -24.70 -11.63
N SER A 138 17.14 -24.24 -12.86
CA SER A 138 16.82 -24.99 -14.07
C SER A 138 17.67 -26.23 -14.18
N GLN A 139 17.20 -27.22 -14.92
CA GLN A 139 18.00 -28.37 -15.33
C GLN A 139 19.03 -27.94 -16.42
N ARG A 140 19.97 -28.83 -16.72
CA ARG A 140 20.96 -28.60 -17.79
C ARG A 140 20.27 -28.37 -19.13
N ALA A 141 20.83 -27.46 -19.94
CA ALA A 141 20.30 -27.19 -21.28
C ALA A 141 20.67 -28.28 -22.29
N SER A 142 21.75 -29.03 -22.05
CA SER A 142 22.30 -30.10 -22.86
C SER A 142 22.71 -31.30 -22.00
N HIS A 143 23.67 -32.12 -22.43
CA HIS A 143 24.14 -33.33 -21.75
C HIS A 143 23.01 -34.37 -21.52
N GLY A 144 22.28 -34.70 -22.61
CA GLY A 144 21.22 -35.71 -22.60
C GLY A 144 19.87 -35.24 -22.09
N ASN A 145 19.74 -34.00 -21.72
CA ASN A 145 18.44 -33.45 -21.29
C ASN A 145 17.60 -33.06 -22.52
N SER A 146 16.47 -33.75 -22.75
CA SER A 146 15.61 -33.52 -23.93
C SER A 146 14.40 -32.62 -23.64
N ARG A 147 13.75 -32.74 -22.49
CA ARG A 147 12.46 -32.08 -22.20
C ARG A 147 12.34 -31.48 -20.80
N SER A 148 13.26 -31.78 -19.90
CA SER A 148 13.14 -31.46 -18.47
C SER A 148 13.83 -30.17 -18.03
N HIS A 149 13.88 -29.14 -18.91
CA HIS A 149 14.66 -27.92 -18.65
C HIS A 149 14.09 -27.07 -17.48
N ASN A 150 12.77 -26.91 -17.43
CA ASN A 150 12.10 -26.01 -16.50
C ASN A 150 11.17 -26.71 -15.51
N VAL A 151 11.44 -27.97 -15.23
CA VAL A 151 10.63 -28.78 -14.29
C VAL A 151 11.03 -28.51 -12.85
N PRO A 152 10.10 -28.72 -11.88
CA PRO A 152 10.38 -28.51 -10.45
C PRO A 152 11.36 -29.52 -9.84
N GLY A 153 11.65 -30.63 -10.52
CA GLY A 153 12.38 -31.77 -9.97
C GLY A 153 11.47 -32.70 -9.16
N SER A 154 12.05 -33.46 -8.23
CA SER A 154 11.27 -34.35 -7.38
C SER A 154 10.26 -33.57 -6.52
N ILE A 155 9.03 -34.05 -6.48
CA ILE A 155 7.95 -33.43 -5.73
C ILE A 155 7.64 -34.16 -4.42
N SER A 156 8.08 -35.43 -4.27
CA SER A 156 7.82 -36.26 -3.10
C SER A 156 8.86 -37.36 -2.96
N MET A 157 8.78 -38.09 -1.85
CA MET A 157 9.43 -39.36 -1.63
C MET A 157 8.65 -40.49 -2.32
N ALA A 158 9.19 -41.71 -2.38
CA ALA A 158 8.57 -42.85 -3.04
C ALA A 158 7.30 -43.35 -2.32
N GLN A 159 7.26 -44.62 -1.96
CA GLN A 159 6.10 -45.30 -1.38
C GLN A 159 5.66 -44.68 -0.05
N ASP A 160 6.58 -44.30 0.81
CA ASP A 160 6.30 -43.63 2.08
C ASP A 160 6.84 -42.18 2.05
N PRO A 161 5.97 -41.18 2.19
CA PRO A 161 4.57 -41.13 2.63
C PRO A 161 3.52 -41.32 1.51
N GLY A 162 3.89 -41.62 0.26
CA GLY A 162 2.97 -41.84 -0.87
C GLY A 162 2.12 -40.62 -1.28
N ARG A 163 2.47 -39.41 -0.83
CA ARG A 163 1.75 -38.18 -1.10
C ARG A 163 2.70 -36.96 -1.20
N VAL A 164 2.24 -35.91 -1.83
CA VAL A 164 2.91 -34.61 -1.80
C VAL A 164 2.51 -33.85 -0.54
N PHE A 165 3.48 -33.33 0.21
CA PHE A 165 3.18 -32.60 1.44
C PHE A 165 2.49 -31.26 1.14
N PRO A 166 1.56 -30.82 2.02
CA PRO A 166 1.01 -29.48 1.96
C PRO A 166 2.12 -28.41 2.00
N GLY A 167 1.92 -27.32 1.23
CA GLY A 167 2.91 -26.24 1.17
C GLY A 167 4.09 -26.50 0.22
N LYS A 168 4.15 -27.64 -0.49
CA LYS A 168 5.17 -27.87 -1.52
C LYS A 168 5.11 -26.75 -2.56
N ARG A 169 6.28 -26.14 -2.84
CA ARG A 169 6.42 -25.08 -3.82
C ARG A 169 6.26 -25.62 -5.23
N MET A 170 5.20 -25.19 -5.89
CA MET A 170 4.84 -25.59 -7.26
C MET A 170 4.53 -24.38 -8.12
N SER A 171 4.39 -24.59 -9.44
CA SER A 171 3.89 -23.58 -10.37
C SER A 171 2.49 -23.09 -9.96
N GLY A 172 2.16 -21.88 -10.36
CA GLY A 172 0.85 -21.28 -10.05
C GLY A 172 0.85 -19.76 -10.26
N GLN A 173 -0.24 -19.13 -9.89
CA GLN A 173 -0.39 -17.68 -9.99
C GLN A 173 0.71 -16.96 -9.21
N MET A 174 1.35 -15.99 -9.87
CA MET A 174 2.32 -15.08 -9.27
C MET A 174 1.86 -13.64 -9.45
N GLY A 175 2.06 -12.82 -8.43
CA GLY A 175 1.56 -11.44 -8.42
C GLY A 175 0.05 -11.35 -8.29
N ASN A 176 -0.50 -10.14 -8.47
CA ASN A 176 -1.91 -9.79 -8.22
C ASN A 176 -2.37 -10.16 -6.80
N VAL A 177 -1.50 -9.96 -5.84
CA VAL A 177 -1.72 -10.18 -4.42
C VAL A 177 -1.40 -8.91 -3.64
N THR A 178 -2.11 -8.67 -2.56
CA THR A 178 -1.84 -7.55 -1.66
C THR A 178 -0.47 -7.72 -1.01
N LYS A 179 0.39 -6.72 -1.17
CA LYS A 179 1.72 -6.64 -0.58
C LYS A 179 1.89 -5.34 0.17
N SER A 180 2.59 -5.40 1.30
CA SER A 180 2.95 -4.23 2.09
C SER A 180 4.46 -4.05 2.08
N ILE A 181 4.91 -2.83 1.84
CA ILE A 181 6.30 -2.42 2.03
C ILE A 181 6.31 -1.50 3.24
N GLN A 182 7.18 -1.82 4.20
CA GLN A 182 7.27 -1.12 5.47
C GLN A 182 8.45 -0.15 5.50
N ASN A 183 8.33 0.85 6.38
CA ASN A 183 9.41 1.78 6.73
C ASN A 183 9.95 2.58 5.53
N LEU A 184 9.08 3.09 4.69
CA LEU A 184 9.43 4.02 3.62
C LEU A 184 9.43 5.45 4.17
N ASP A 185 10.41 6.26 3.78
CA ASP A 185 10.51 7.65 4.23
C ASP A 185 9.68 8.57 3.31
N VAL A 186 8.95 9.50 3.90
CA VAL A 186 8.28 10.61 3.19
C VAL A 186 9.31 11.70 2.95
N ILE A 187 9.61 11.96 1.69
CA ILE A 187 10.63 12.95 1.30
C ILE A 187 10.02 14.35 1.16
N ARG A 188 8.86 14.45 0.54
CA ARG A 188 8.19 15.72 0.26
C ARG A 188 6.68 15.52 0.25
N ILE A 189 5.96 16.54 0.65
CA ILE A 189 4.51 16.65 0.56
C ILE A 189 4.20 17.91 -0.26
N ASP A 190 3.40 17.75 -1.30
CA ASP A 190 2.85 18.86 -2.08
C ASP A 190 1.40 19.06 -1.64
N GLU A 191 1.16 20.03 -0.80
CA GLU A 191 -0.17 20.32 -0.26
C GLU A 191 -1.12 20.89 -1.31
N ALA A 192 -0.61 21.68 -2.27
CA ALA A 192 -1.43 22.29 -3.31
C ALA A 192 -2.04 21.23 -4.23
N ARG A 193 -1.28 20.19 -4.55
CA ARG A 193 -1.71 19.08 -5.42
C ARG A 193 -2.11 17.83 -4.64
N GLN A 194 -2.00 17.84 -3.31
CA GLN A 194 -2.23 16.68 -2.43
C GLN A 194 -1.42 15.44 -2.87
N LEU A 195 -0.13 15.64 -3.17
CA LEU A 195 0.78 14.59 -3.57
C LEU A 195 1.74 14.23 -2.43
N LEU A 196 1.95 12.92 -2.28
CA LEU A 196 2.90 12.37 -1.32
C LEU A 196 4.06 11.73 -2.08
N LEU A 197 5.29 12.20 -1.84
CA LEU A 197 6.50 11.69 -2.45
C LEU A 197 7.22 10.78 -1.46
N ILE A 198 7.21 9.47 -1.74
CA ILE A 198 7.74 8.41 -0.88
C ILE A 198 9.03 7.88 -1.48
N LYS A 199 10.09 7.77 -0.68
CA LYS A 199 11.39 7.23 -1.10
C LYS A 199 11.27 5.77 -1.51
N GLY A 200 11.75 5.46 -2.71
CA GLY A 200 11.84 4.09 -3.22
C GLY A 200 10.60 3.62 -3.96
N ALA A 201 10.51 2.31 -4.15
CA ALA A 201 9.42 1.65 -4.88
C ALA A 201 8.26 1.28 -3.96
N ILE A 202 7.04 1.36 -4.49
CA ILE A 202 5.82 0.91 -3.83
C ILE A 202 5.13 -0.17 -4.67
N PRO A 203 4.31 -1.06 -4.07
CA PRO A 203 3.66 -2.13 -4.81
C PRO A 203 2.66 -1.60 -5.84
N GLY A 204 2.45 -2.37 -6.88
CA GLY A 204 1.46 -2.10 -7.92
C GLY A 204 2.00 -1.37 -9.17
N SER A 205 1.17 -1.34 -10.20
CA SER A 205 1.43 -0.65 -11.44
C SER A 205 1.17 0.86 -11.32
N LYS A 206 1.60 1.64 -12.31
CA LYS A 206 1.15 3.01 -12.50
C LYS A 206 -0.38 3.03 -12.63
N GLY A 207 -1.04 3.97 -11.96
CA GLY A 207 -2.50 4.05 -11.87
C GLY A 207 -3.14 3.12 -10.83
N GLY A 208 -2.35 2.20 -10.22
CA GLY A 208 -2.83 1.30 -9.17
C GLY A 208 -3.11 2.02 -7.86
N PHE A 209 -4.05 1.48 -7.10
CA PHE A 209 -4.41 2.01 -5.79
C PHE A 209 -3.46 1.51 -4.71
N VAL A 210 -3.19 2.39 -3.78
CA VAL A 210 -2.35 2.11 -2.61
C VAL A 210 -2.99 2.69 -1.36
N THR A 211 -2.72 2.03 -0.25
CA THR A 211 -3.07 2.52 1.08
C THR A 211 -1.78 2.90 1.79
N VAL A 212 -1.67 4.13 2.23
CA VAL A 212 -0.53 4.65 2.99
C VAL A 212 -0.95 4.80 4.44
N ARG A 213 -0.16 4.26 5.36
CA ARG A 213 -0.38 4.31 6.81
C ARG A 213 0.92 4.69 7.52
N HIS A 214 0.81 5.20 8.74
CA HIS A 214 1.98 5.34 9.60
C HIS A 214 2.68 4.00 9.78
N ALA A 215 4.02 3.99 9.79
CA ALA A 215 4.77 2.78 9.99
C ALA A 215 4.48 2.14 11.36
N ILE A 216 4.39 0.81 11.42
CA ILE A 216 4.26 0.07 12.68
C ILE A 216 5.52 0.25 13.53
N LYS A 217 6.69 0.25 12.86
CA LYS A 217 8.01 0.47 13.47
C LYS A 217 8.32 1.97 13.46
N THR A 218 7.61 2.73 14.29
CA THR A 218 7.71 4.20 14.29
C THR A 218 9.06 4.64 14.82
N LYS A 219 9.68 5.59 14.14
CA LYS A 219 10.82 6.36 14.67
C LYS A 219 10.31 7.30 15.78
N SER A 220 11.17 7.65 16.73
CA SER A 220 10.82 8.65 17.74
C SER A 220 10.54 10.01 17.11
N ALA A 221 9.70 10.83 17.75
CA ALA A 221 9.38 12.18 17.25
C ALA A 221 10.65 13.01 17.01
N ALA A 222 11.64 12.88 17.91
CA ALA A 222 12.94 13.55 17.76
C ALA A 222 13.69 13.10 16.49
N SER A 223 13.65 11.79 16.15
CA SER A 223 14.31 11.29 14.94
C SER A 223 13.57 11.68 13.66
N ILE A 224 12.25 11.86 13.72
CA ILE A 224 11.46 12.37 12.59
C ILE A 224 11.80 13.84 12.34
N ALA A 225 11.87 14.64 13.40
CA ALA A 225 12.26 16.05 13.30
C ALA A 225 13.70 16.21 12.77
N ALA A 226 14.63 15.38 13.23
CA ALA A 226 16.01 15.35 12.72
C ALA A 226 16.07 14.94 11.24
N ALA A 227 15.27 13.96 10.82
CA ALA A 227 15.18 13.55 9.41
C ALA A 227 14.57 14.65 8.53
N ALA A 228 13.56 15.34 9.01
CA ALA A 228 12.95 16.47 8.30
C ALA A 228 13.94 17.64 8.15
N ALA A 229 14.70 17.97 9.22
CA ALA A 229 15.74 18.97 9.19
C ALA A 229 16.87 18.60 8.21
N ALA A 230 17.30 17.33 8.20
CA ALA A 230 18.31 16.83 7.27
C ALA A 230 17.83 16.90 5.80
N LEU A 231 16.56 16.61 5.53
CA LEU A 231 15.99 16.73 4.18
C LEU A 231 15.89 18.20 3.74
N ALA A 232 15.51 19.10 4.65
CA ALA A 232 15.48 20.54 4.41
C ALA A 232 16.89 21.10 4.14
N ALA A 233 17.89 20.67 4.92
CA ALA A 233 19.28 21.05 4.73
C ALA A 233 19.88 20.54 3.40
N LYS A 234 19.40 19.41 2.90
CA LYS A 234 19.81 18.83 1.61
C LYS A 234 19.13 19.45 0.40
N GLY A 235 18.27 20.44 0.58
CA GLY A 235 17.62 21.20 -0.50
C GLY A 235 16.94 20.31 -1.54
N VAL A 236 16.07 19.40 -1.10
CA VAL A 236 15.33 18.52 -2.01
C VAL A 236 14.42 19.36 -2.90
N LYS A 237 14.81 19.54 -4.15
CA LYS A 237 14.07 20.29 -5.18
C LYS A 237 13.12 19.40 -5.96
#